data_93c9467c084cf2493bd3ce4d9bf0606f
#
_entry.id   93c9467c084cf2493bd3ce4d9bf0606f
#
_cell.length_a   1.000
_cell.length_b   1.000
_cell.length_c   1.000
_cell.angle_alpha   90.00
_cell.angle_beta   90.00
_cell.angle_gamma   90.00
#
_symmetry.space_group_name_H-M   'P 1'
#
loop_
_entity.id
_entity.type
_entity.pdbx_description
1 polymer ?
#
loop_
_entity_poly.entity_id
_entity_poly.type
_entity_poly.pdbx_seq_one_letter_code
_entity_poly.pdbx_strand_id
1 'polypeptide(L)'
;LVERFKSAKGGAVLLGARRFWQGIDVRGSDLEAVVIEKLPFDVPTELRRRRDDRLRAAGEDPFSRASLGRMLLHLKQMSGRLIRSELDRGMVVIIDARHDRRYFRRLTDALPPGVKIEVLPREALPRIADELRLGE
;
A
#
# COMPACT_ATOMS: atom_id res chain seq x y z
N LEU A 1 -4.14 7.88 -20.31
CA LEU A 1 -4.39 6.65 -19.55
C LEU A 1 -5.20 6.97 -18.28
N VAL A 2 -4.74 7.90 -17.42
CA VAL A 2 -5.42 8.29 -16.19
C VAL A 2 -6.80 8.89 -16.47
N GLU A 3 -6.92 9.78 -17.43
CA GLU A 3 -8.21 10.37 -17.81
C GLU A 3 -9.21 9.31 -18.34
N ARG A 4 -8.72 8.31 -19.08
CA ARG A 4 -9.57 7.19 -19.49
C ARG A 4 -10.05 6.36 -18.32
N PHE A 5 -9.22 6.16 -17.30
CA PHE A 5 -9.60 5.48 -16.07
C PHE A 5 -10.68 6.27 -15.32
N LYS A 6 -10.49 7.57 -15.13
CA LYS A 6 -11.46 8.46 -14.46
C LYS A 6 -12.79 8.56 -15.21
N SER A 7 -12.77 8.54 -16.53
CA SER A 7 -13.99 8.61 -17.35
C SER A 7 -14.73 7.27 -17.52
N ALA A 8 -14.12 6.18 -17.07
CA ALA A 8 -14.75 4.87 -17.14
C ALA A 8 -15.89 4.77 -16.11
N LYS A 9 -17.09 4.49 -16.59
CA LYS A 9 -18.27 4.28 -15.74
C LYS A 9 -18.25 2.87 -15.18
N GLY A 10 -17.50 2.66 -14.11
CA GLY A 10 -17.38 1.39 -13.41
C GLY A 10 -16.46 0.36 -14.07
N GLY A 11 -15.94 -0.55 -13.27
CA GLY A 11 -15.18 -1.73 -13.71
C GLY A 11 -13.80 -1.48 -14.34
N ALA A 12 -13.24 -0.29 -14.24
CA ALA A 12 -11.93 0.02 -14.79
C ALA A 12 -10.80 -0.38 -13.85
N VAL A 13 -9.75 -0.97 -14.40
CA VAL A 13 -8.53 -1.31 -13.66
C VAL A 13 -7.35 -0.57 -14.26
N LEU A 14 -6.60 0.14 -13.40
CA LEU A 14 -5.38 0.83 -13.77
C LEU A 14 -4.17 0.10 -13.19
N LEU A 15 -3.35 -0.47 -14.07
CA LEU A 15 -2.12 -1.15 -13.69
C LEU A 15 -0.94 -0.20 -13.81
N GLY A 16 -0.10 -0.15 -12.78
CA GLY A 16 1.06 0.71 -12.78
C GLY A 16 2.17 0.25 -11.83
N ALA A 17 3.41 0.49 -12.21
CA ALA A 17 4.55 0.32 -11.33
C ALA A 17 4.58 1.41 -10.26
N ARG A 18 5.34 1.19 -9.16
CA ARG A 18 5.45 2.14 -8.04
C ARG A 18 5.72 3.59 -8.45
N ARG A 19 6.55 3.82 -9.44
CA ARG A 19 6.82 5.19 -9.98
C ARG A 19 5.57 5.86 -10.53
N PHE A 20 4.70 5.08 -11.14
CA PHE A 20 3.46 5.59 -11.70
C PHE A 20 2.52 6.10 -10.61
N TRP A 21 2.44 5.38 -9.47
CA TRP A 21 1.61 5.77 -8.33
C TRP A 21 1.99 7.11 -7.69
N GLN A 22 3.25 7.54 -7.81
CA GLN A 22 3.70 8.82 -7.25
C GLN A 22 3.16 10.03 -8.00
N GLY A 23 2.78 9.88 -9.27
CA GLY A 23 2.29 10.96 -10.14
C GLY A 23 0.79 10.97 -10.39
N ILE A 24 0.05 9.97 -9.91
CA ILE A 24 -1.39 9.89 -10.16
C ILE A 24 -2.16 10.69 -9.12
N ASP A 25 -3.06 11.55 -9.59
CA ASP A 25 -4.07 12.22 -8.78
C ASP A 25 -5.46 11.75 -9.24
N VAL A 26 -5.96 10.70 -8.57
CA VAL A 26 -7.34 10.21 -8.69
C VAL A 26 -8.02 10.45 -7.36
N ARG A 27 -9.20 11.06 -7.37
CA ARG A 27 -9.87 11.55 -6.16
C ARG A 27 -11.23 10.90 -5.96
N GLY A 28 -11.60 10.75 -4.68
CA GLY A 28 -12.96 10.39 -4.28
C GLY A 28 -13.43 9.08 -4.90
N SER A 29 -14.64 9.07 -5.39
CA SER A 29 -15.31 7.91 -5.98
C SER A 29 -14.63 7.33 -7.24
N ASP A 30 -13.67 8.04 -7.84
CA ASP A 30 -12.94 7.54 -9.02
C ASP A 30 -11.92 6.45 -8.68
N LEU A 31 -11.61 6.23 -7.39
CA LEU A 31 -10.68 5.22 -6.93
C LEU A 31 -11.24 4.52 -5.69
N GLU A 32 -11.80 3.36 -5.86
CA GLU A 32 -12.47 2.60 -4.80
C GLU A 32 -11.58 1.51 -4.17
N ALA A 33 -10.62 1.01 -4.91
CA ALA A 33 -9.70 0.00 -4.42
C ALA A 33 -8.26 0.22 -4.89
N VAL A 34 -7.31 -0.03 -4.00
CA VAL A 34 -5.88 -0.09 -4.31
C VAL A 34 -5.36 -1.48 -3.99
N VAL A 35 -4.86 -2.17 -5.00
CA VAL A 35 -4.27 -3.52 -4.84
C VAL A 35 -2.75 -3.43 -4.89
N ILE A 36 -2.11 -3.86 -3.83
CA ILE A 36 -0.65 -3.88 -3.67
C ILE A 36 -0.19 -5.35 -3.68
N GLU A 37 0.44 -5.76 -4.76
CA GLU A 37 0.87 -7.15 -4.93
C GLU A 37 1.86 -7.59 -3.84
N LYS A 38 2.82 -6.71 -3.50
CA LYS A 38 3.82 -6.95 -2.44
C LYS A 38 4.08 -5.68 -1.68
N LEU A 39 4.36 -5.82 -0.39
CA LEU A 39 4.82 -4.67 0.42
C LEU A 39 5.99 -3.95 -0.27
N PRO A 40 5.93 -2.61 -0.36
CA PRO A 40 6.81 -1.81 -1.21
C PRO A 40 8.22 -1.64 -0.62
N PHE A 41 8.88 -2.75 -0.32
CA PHE A 41 10.29 -2.74 0.03
C PHE A 41 11.14 -2.25 -1.14
N ASP A 42 12.19 -1.55 -0.82
CA ASP A 42 13.13 -1.08 -1.82
C ASP A 42 13.97 -2.23 -2.42
N VAL A 43 14.26 -2.12 -3.70
CA VAL A 43 15.24 -3.01 -4.34
C VAL A 43 16.64 -2.67 -3.82
N PRO A 44 17.42 -3.67 -3.41
CA PRO A 44 18.81 -3.46 -2.98
C PRO A 44 19.65 -2.84 -4.10
N THR A 45 20.23 -1.67 -3.82
CA THR A 45 21.25 -1.03 -4.68
C THR A 45 22.60 -1.11 -4.00
N GLU A 46 23.69 -0.94 -4.73
CA GLU A 46 25.05 -0.94 -4.18
C GLU A 46 25.19 0.09 -3.04
N LEU A 47 24.68 1.29 -3.23
CA LEU A 47 24.71 2.33 -2.21
C LEU A 47 23.97 1.91 -0.93
N ARG A 48 22.84 1.22 -1.08
CA ARG A 48 22.08 0.71 0.07
C ARG A 48 22.83 -0.43 0.77
N ARG A 49 23.43 -1.33 0.03
CA ARG A 49 24.27 -2.40 0.62
C ARG A 49 25.37 -1.82 1.47
N ARG A 50 26.14 -0.86 0.95
CA ARG A 50 27.20 -0.17 1.71
C ARG A 50 26.70 0.51 2.98
N ARG A 51 25.53 1.12 2.93
CA ARG A 51 24.91 1.70 4.13
C ARG A 51 24.52 0.62 5.13
N ASP A 52 23.92 -0.46 4.67
CA ASP A 52 23.49 -1.56 5.52
C ASP A 52 24.70 -2.24 6.19
N ASP A 53 25.83 -2.35 5.49
CA ASP A 53 27.09 -2.86 6.04
C ASP A 53 27.65 -1.94 7.12
N ARG A 54 27.57 -0.62 6.95
CA ARG A 54 27.95 0.35 8.01
C ARG A 54 27.07 0.22 9.25
N LEU A 55 25.76 0.04 9.08
CA LEU A 55 24.84 -0.17 10.20
C LEU A 55 25.18 -1.48 10.95
N ARG A 56 25.45 -2.57 10.22
CA ARG A 56 25.88 -3.84 10.84
C ARG A 56 27.19 -3.67 11.59
N ALA A 57 28.15 -2.96 11.03
CA ALA A 57 29.43 -2.70 11.69
C ALA A 57 29.27 -1.86 12.96
N ALA A 58 28.23 -1.03 13.05
CA ALA A 58 27.85 -0.28 14.24
C ALA A 58 26.96 -1.08 15.23
N GLY A 59 26.73 -2.38 14.97
CA GLY A 59 25.87 -3.21 15.83
C GLY A 59 24.37 -2.96 15.66
N GLU A 60 23.97 -2.25 14.59
CA GLU A 60 22.58 -1.92 14.32
C GLU A 60 21.96 -2.87 13.28
N ASP A 61 20.67 -3.16 13.40
CA ASP A 61 19.90 -3.90 12.40
C ASP A 61 19.46 -2.97 11.24
N PRO A 62 19.99 -3.15 10.01
CA PRO A 62 19.63 -2.33 8.87
C PRO A 62 18.16 -2.42 8.49
N PHE A 63 17.51 -3.56 8.76
CA PHE A 63 16.11 -3.73 8.46
C PHE A 63 15.27 -2.76 9.32
N SER A 64 15.41 -2.80 10.62
CA SER A 64 14.66 -1.96 11.57
C SER A 64 15.01 -0.48 11.44
N ARG A 65 16.30 -0.18 11.26
CA ARG A 65 16.80 1.22 11.19
C ARG A 65 16.45 1.95 9.90
N ALA A 66 16.27 1.21 8.81
CA ALA A 66 16.16 1.89 7.54
C ALA A 66 15.11 1.28 6.58
N SER A 67 15.10 -0.04 6.40
CA SER A 67 14.28 -0.67 5.36
C SER A 67 12.79 -0.66 5.72
N LEU A 68 12.46 -0.95 6.97
CA LEU A 68 11.09 -0.97 7.47
C LEU A 68 10.46 0.43 7.40
N GLY A 69 11.14 1.46 7.89
CA GLY A 69 10.61 2.83 7.87
C GLY A 69 10.33 3.34 6.46
N ARG A 70 11.21 3.03 5.49
CA ARG A 70 10.96 3.39 4.09
C ARG A 70 9.80 2.62 3.47
N MET A 71 9.68 1.33 3.76
CA MET A 71 8.53 0.54 3.30
C MET A 71 7.22 1.13 3.83
N LEU A 72 7.16 1.47 5.12
CA LEU A 72 5.98 2.10 5.72
C LEU A 72 5.66 3.47 5.09
N LEU A 73 6.68 4.28 4.80
CA LEU A 73 6.49 5.56 4.10
C LEU A 73 5.89 5.35 2.70
N HIS A 74 6.41 4.38 1.94
CA HIS A 74 5.87 4.07 0.63
C HIS A 74 4.44 3.53 0.71
N LEU A 75 4.16 2.66 1.68
CA LEU A 75 2.81 2.16 1.92
C LEU A 75 1.85 3.30 2.25
N LYS A 76 2.25 4.22 3.13
CA LYS A 76 1.48 5.43 3.46
C LYS A 76 1.18 6.28 2.22
N GLN A 77 2.15 6.46 1.34
CA GLN A 77 1.95 7.20 0.09
C GLN A 77 0.99 6.50 -0.86
N MET A 78 1.02 5.17 -0.92
CA MET A 78 0.14 4.38 -1.78
C MET A 78 -1.30 4.35 -1.23
N SER A 79 -1.48 4.05 0.05
CA SER A 79 -2.80 4.02 0.69
C SER A 79 -3.44 5.40 0.79
N GLY A 80 -2.66 6.44 1.02
CA GLY A 80 -3.12 7.82 1.07
C GLY A 80 -3.61 8.38 -0.27
N ARG A 81 -3.53 7.62 -1.36
CA ARG A 81 -4.20 7.96 -2.62
C ARG A 81 -5.68 7.61 -2.59
N LEU A 82 -6.05 6.58 -1.85
CA LEU A 82 -7.42 6.12 -1.72
C LEU A 82 -8.20 6.92 -0.66
N ILE A 83 -7.65 7.05 0.53
CA ILE A 83 -8.32 7.66 1.68
C ILE A 83 -7.61 8.97 2.02
N ARG A 84 -8.27 10.09 1.77
CA ARG A 84 -7.76 11.46 2.01
C ARG A 84 -8.60 12.25 3.00
N SER A 85 -9.86 11.86 3.16
CA SER A 85 -10.81 12.48 4.07
C SER A 85 -11.57 11.42 4.88
N GLU A 86 -12.25 11.84 5.92
CA GLU A 86 -13.11 10.98 6.75
C GLU A 86 -14.36 10.47 5.99
N LEU A 87 -14.69 11.11 4.88
CA LEU A 87 -15.82 10.74 4.04
C LEU A 87 -15.46 9.76 2.93
N ASP A 88 -14.16 9.57 2.64
CA ASP A 88 -13.72 8.66 1.59
C ASP A 88 -13.92 7.22 2.03
N ARG A 89 -14.39 6.40 1.10
CA ARG A 89 -14.55 4.95 1.27
C ARG A 89 -13.65 4.24 0.29
N GLY A 90 -13.13 3.09 0.70
CA GLY A 90 -12.34 2.28 -0.20
C GLY A 90 -11.61 1.15 0.49
N MET A 91 -11.01 0.32 -0.31
CA MET A 91 -10.32 -0.90 0.14
C MET A 91 -8.87 -0.91 -0.32
N VAL A 92 -7.94 -1.11 0.62
CA VAL A 92 -6.53 -1.40 0.30
C VAL A 92 -6.30 -2.89 0.48
N VAL A 93 -6.01 -3.58 -0.60
CA VAL A 93 -5.71 -5.03 -0.60
C VAL A 93 -4.21 -5.23 -0.72
N ILE A 94 -3.60 -5.92 0.21
CA ILE A 94 -2.18 -6.28 0.17
C ILE A 94 -2.08 -7.79 -0.04
N ILE A 95 -1.57 -8.20 -1.20
CA ILE A 95 -1.38 -9.61 -1.56
C ILE A 95 0.05 -10.02 -1.16
N ASP A 96 0.30 -10.13 0.14
CA ASP A 96 1.62 -10.53 0.65
C ASP A 96 1.46 -11.67 1.68
N ALA A 97 2.01 -12.83 1.35
CA ALA A 97 1.91 -14.03 2.19
C ALA A 97 2.71 -13.95 3.50
N ARG A 98 3.44 -12.88 3.76
CA ARG A 98 4.33 -12.72 4.91
C ARG A 98 3.64 -12.08 6.12
N HIS A 99 2.34 -12.31 6.28
CA HIS A 99 1.55 -11.74 7.37
C HIS A 99 1.98 -12.22 8.78
N ASP A 100 2.70 -13.33 8.87
CA ASP A 100 3.29 -13.90 10.09
C ASP A 100 4.50 -13.12 10.62
N ARG A 101 5.10 -12.26 9.81
CA ARG A 101 6.29 -11.50 10.18
C ARG A 101 5.99 -10.43 11.22
N ARG A 102 6.86 -10.27 12.20
CA ARG A 102 6.71 -9.30 13.30
C ARG A 102 6.47 -7.87 12.82
N TYR A 103 7.08 -7.46 11.70
CA TYR A 103 6.90 -6.13 11.15
C TYR A 103 5.50 -5.89 10.57
N PHE A 104 4.73 -6.95 10.33
CA PHE A 104 3.39 -6.80 9.79
C PHE A 104 2.48 -5.99 10.72
N ARG A 105 2.67 -6.10 12.03
CA ARG A 105 1.98 -5.28 13.04
C ARG A 105 2.26 -3.78 12.91
N ARG A 106 3.37 -3.42 12.25
CA ARG A 106 3.75 -2.02 12.03
C ARG A 106 3.05 -1.40 10.81
N LEU A 107 2.29 -2.17 10.03
CA LEU A 107 1.56 -1.63 8.87
C LEU A 107 0.52 -0.60 9.30
N THR A 108 -0.06 -0.72 10.51
CA THR A 108 -0.96 0.28 11.08
C THR A 108 -0.33 1.68 11.17
N ASP A 109 0.98 1.75 11.36
CA ASP A 109 1.71 3.03 11.43
C ASP A 109 1.71 3.79 10.08
N ALA A 110 1.44 3.09 9.00
CA ALA A 110 1.42 3.63 7.64
C ALA A 110 0.01 3.95 7.14
N LEU A 111 -1.02 3.57 7.87
CA LEU A 111 -2.41 3.74 7.46
C LEU A 111 -3.06 4.89 8.23
N PRO A 112 -4.12 5.49 7.69
CA PRO A 112 -4.90 6.49 8.41
C PRO A 112 -5.47 5.95 9.74
N PRO A 113 -5.66 6.79 10.76
CA PRO A 113 -6.31 6.38 12.00
C PRO A 113 -7.70 5.77 11.74
N GLY A 114 -8.03 4.71 12.46
CA GLY A 114 -9.31 4.03 12.34
C GLY A 114 -9.41 2.97 11.24
N VAL A 115 -8.40 2.85 10.38
CA VAL A 115 -8.35 1.77 9.37
C VAL A 115 -8.11 0.42 10.08
N LYS A 116 -9.00 -0.52 9.86
CA LYS A 116 -8.86 -1.90 10.33
C LYS A 116 -8.00 -2.71 9.36
N ILE A 117 -7.09 -3.51 9.89
CA ILE A 117 -6.34 -4.50 9.11
C ILE A 117 -6.92 -5.88 9.44
N GLU A 118 -7.36 -6.58 8.42
CA GLU A 118 -7.85 -7.94 8.53
C GLU A 118 -7.05 -8.87 7.61
N VAL A 119 -6.76 -10.06 8.09
CA VAL A 119 -6.15 -11.11 7.26
C VAL A 119 -7.28 -12.05 6.84
N LEU A 120 -7.56 -12.06 5.57
CA LEU A 120 -8.72 -12.74 5.02
C LEU A 120 -8.32 -13.67 3.87
N PRO A 121 -9.03 -14.76 3.66
CA PRO A 121 -8.88 -15.56 2.47
C PRO A 121 -9.38 -14.76 1.25
N ARG A 122 -8.82 -15.06 0.08
CA ARG A 122 -9.15 -14.36 -1.18
C ARG A 122 -10.65 -14.35 -1.49
N GLU A 123 -11.31 -15.42 -1.14
CA GLU A 123 -12.74 -15.66 -1.40
C GLU A 123 -13.64 -14.69 -0.61
N ALA A 124 -13.11 -14.04 0.42
CA ALA A 124 -13.85 -13.04 1.20
C ALA A 124 -13.89 -11.65 0.53
N LEU A 125 -13.03 -11.37 -0.46
CA LEU A 125 -12.91 -10.05 -1.08
C LEU A 125 -14.22 -9.54 -1.71
N PRO A 126 -15.01 -10.33 -2.47
CA PRO A 126 -16.27 -9.86 -3.03
C PRO A 126 -17.24 -9.38 -1.95
N ARG A 127 -17.38 -10.15 -0.86
CA ARG A 127 -18.26 -9.77 0.25
C ARG A 127 -17.83 -8.45 0.90
N ILE A 128 -16.53 -8.24 1.09
CA ILE A 128 -16.00 -6.98 1.66
C ILE A 128 -16.28 -5.81 0.72
N ALA A 129 -16.14 -5.99 -0.59
CA ALA A 129 -16.45 -4.97 -1.58
C ALA A 129 -17.94 -4.58 -1.51
N ASP A 130 -18.83 -5.55 -1.41
CA ASP A 130 -20.27 -5.34 -1.27
C ASP A 130 -20.61 -4.60 0.05
N GLU A 131 -20.00 -5.01 1.17
CA GLU A 131 -20.19 -4.36 2.49
C GLU A 131 -19.74 -2.88 2.46
N LEU A 132 -18.71 -2.55 1.70
CA LEU A 132 -18.22 -1.19 1.51
C LEU A 132 -19.00 -0.42 0.44
N ARG A 133 -19.93 -1.07 -0.26
CA ARG A 133 -20.67 -0.52 -1.40
C ARG A 133 -19.75 0.09 -2.46
N LEU A 134 -18.73 -0.66 -2.83
CA LEU A 134 -17.83 -0.27 -3.91
C LEU A 134 -18.50 -0.58 -5.26
N GLY A 135 -18.45 0.36 -6.20
CA GLY A 135 -19.07 0.23 -7.51
C GLY A 135 -20.51 0.76 -7.62
N GLU A 136 -21.06 1.34 -6.56
CA GLU A 136 -22.31 2.11 -6.59
C GLU A 136 -21.98 3.60 -6.81
#